data_225c11fdfc6af2fec322e0bcb54dc5a9
#
_entry.id   225c11fdfc6af2fec322e0bcb54dc5a9
#
_cell.length_a   1.000
_cell.length_b   1.000
_cell.length_c   1.000
_cell.angle_alpha   90.00
_cell.angle_beta   90.00
_cell.angle_gamma   90.00
#
_symmetry.space_group_name_H-M   'P 1'
#
loop_
_entity.id
_entity.type
_entity.pdbx_description
1 polymer ?
#
loop_
_entity_poly.entity_id
_entity_poly.type
_entity_poly.pdbx_seq_one_letter_code
_entity_poly.pdbx_strand_id
1 'polypeptide(L)' 'GMDRVRILHGTGTGILRTLIRQYLAIVPGVSHYSDEHVQFGGAGITVVDFD' A
#
# COMPACT_ATOMS: atom_id res chain seq x y z
N GLY A 1 8.33 -4.06 -17.12
CA GLY A 1 8.52 -4.87 -15.93
C GLY A 1 7.58 -4.46 -14.82
N MET A 2 7.56 -5.25 -13.77
CA MET A 2 6.74 -4.94 -12.60
C MET A 2 7.60 -4.33 -11.52
N ASP A 3 7.17 -3.21 -11.00
CA ASP A 3 7.83 -2.55 -9.88
C ASP A 3 6.99 -2.73 -8.62
N ARG A 4 7.67 -2.78 -7.49
CA ARG A 4 7.02 -2.87 -6.19
C ARG A 4 7.51 -1.74 -5.30
N VAL A 5 6.57 -1.07 -4.65
CA VAL A 5 6.85 0.04 -3.73
C VAL A 5 6.19 -0.24 -2.39
N ARG A 6 6.90 0.06 -1.31
CA ARG A 6 6.35 -0.03 0.04
C ARG A 6 6.11 1.37 0.57
N ILE A 7 4.88 1.62 1.02
CA ILE A 7 4.49 2.91 1.59
C ILE A 7 4.32 2.73 3.10
N LEU A 8 5.20 3.36 3.86
CA LEU A 8 5.13 3.32 5.32
C LEU A 8 4.21 4.45 5.79
N HIS A 9 3.03 4.10 6.25
CA HIS A 9 2.05 5.08 6.74
C HIS A 9 1.70 4.90 8.22
N GLY A 10 2.15 3.79 8.81
CA GLY A 10 1.85 3.49 10.21
C GLY A 10 0.46 2.90 10.40
N THR A 11 0.14 2.56 11.65
CA THR A 11 -1.14 1.95 11.99
C THR A 11 -2.12 2.93 12.64
N GLY A 12 -1.64 3.92 13.35
CA GLY A 12 -2.42 5.01 13.96
C GLY A 12 -3.94 4.82 13.97
N THR A 13 -4.67 5.84 13.48
CA THR A 13 -6.13 5.80 13.35
C THR A 13 -6.59 5.09 12.08
N GLY A 14 -5.67 4.75 11.18
CA GLY A 14 -6.00 4.16 9.89
C GLY A 14 -6.42 5.16 8.82
N ILE A 15 -6.48 6.44 9.14
CA ILE A 15 -6.91 7.48 8.19
C ILE A 15 -5.97 7.54 6.99
N LEU A 16 -4.67 7.60 7.24
CA LEU A 16 -3.67 7.72 6.17
C LEU A 16 -3.67 6.48 5.28
N ARG A 17 -3.77 5.29 5.88
CA ARG A 17 -3.88 4.04 5.15
C ARG A 17 -5.10 4.05 4.22
N THR A 18 -6.24 4.48 4.73
CA THR A 18 -7.49 4.54 3.96
C THR A 18 -7.34 5.51 2.78
N LEU A 19 -6.80 6.71 3.02
CA LEU A 19 -6.61 7.70 1.96
C LEU A 19 -5.66 7.21 0.87
N ILE A 20 -4.57 6.57 1.25
CA ILE A 20 -3.62 6.00 0.30
C ILE A 20 -4.31 4.95 -0.56
N ARG A 21 -5.11 4.07 0.02
CA ARG A 21 -5.79 3.02 -0.72
C ARG A 21 -6.86 3.57 -1.66
N GLN A 22 -7.57 4.61 -1.24
CA GLN A 22 -8.52 5.29 -2.13
C GLN A 22 -7.81 5.88 -3.35
N TYR A 23 -6.63 6.46 -3.14
CA TYR A 23 -5.82 6.98 -4.22
C TYR A 23 -5.32 5.88 -5.16
N LEU A 24 -4.79 4.80 -4.60
CA LEU A 24 -4.26 3.69 -5.39
C LEU A 24 -5.34 3.03 -6.25
N ALA A 25 -6.58 3.07 -5.81
CA ALA A 25 -7.70 2.48 -6.56
C ALA A 25 -7.94 3.18 -7.90
N ILE A 26 -7.48 4.43 -8.06
CA ILE A 26 -7.71 5.21 -9.28
C ILE A 26 -6.43 5.53 -10.05
N VAL A 27 -5.26 5.15 -9.53
CA VAL A 27 -3.99 5.44 -10.20
C VAL A 27 -3.76 4.42 -11.33
N PRO A 28 -3.55 4.89 -12.57
CA PRO A 28 -3.23 3.98 -13.66
C PRO A 28 -1.90 3.25 -13.41
N GLY A 29 -1.82 2.01 -13.82
CA GLY A 29 -0.60 1.22 -13.70
C GLY A 29 -0.46 0.44 -12.40
N VAL A 30 -1.32 0.69 -11.41
CA VAL A 30 -1.35 -0.12 -10.19
C VAL A 30 -2.09 -1.43 -10.49
N SER A 31 -1.37 -2.55 -10.37
CA SER A 31 -1.97 -3.86 -10.60
C SER A 31 -2.52 -4.48 -9.32
N HIS A 32 -1.88 -4.21 -8.19
CA HIS A 32 -2.27 -4.80 -6.91
C HIS A 32 -1.70 -3.99 -5.76
N TYR A 33 -2.42 -3.96 -4.64
CA TYR A 33 -1.89 -3.41 -3.39
C TYR A 33 -2.45 -4.20 -2.21
N SER A 34 -1.64 -4.32 -1.16
CA SER A 34 -2.02 -5.11 0.02
C SER A 34 -1.18 -4.69 1.23
N ASP A 35 -1.54 -5.21 2.40
CA ASP A 35 -0.70 -5.05 3.59
C ASP A 35 0.60 -5.82 3.41
N GLU A 36 1.68 -5.30 3.99
CA GLU A 36 2.93 -6.02 4.09
C GLU A 36 2.76 -7.24 4.99
N HIS A 37 3.65 -8.21 4.83
CA HIS A 37 3.69 -9.38 5.72
C HIS A 37 3.83 -8.91 7.17
N VAL A 38 3.12 -9.55 8.09
CA VAL A 38 3.08 -9.14 9.49
C VAL A 38 4.47 -9.04 10.12
N GLN A 39 5.42 -9.89 9.69
CA GLN A 39 6.79 -9.86 10.18
C GLN A 39 7.57 -8.64 9.70
N PHE A 40 7.09 -7.95 8.68
CA PHE A 40 7.79 -6.83 8.04
C PHE A 40 7.03 -5.50 8.16
N GLY A 41 6.05 -5.44 9.05
CA GLY A 41 5.32 -4.20 9.29
C GLY A 41 3.81 -4.30 9.19
N GLY A 42 3.31 -5.38 8.60
CA GLY A 42 1.87 -5.64 8.56
C GLY A 42 1.05 -4.48 8.04
N ALA A 43 -0.01 -4.13 8.76
CA ALA A 43 -0.96 -3.09 8.37
C ALA A 43 -0.38 -1.68 8.39
N GLY A 44 0.84 -1.50 8.91
CA GLY A 44 1.52 -0.20 8.89
C GLY A 44 2.19 0.13 7.57
N ILE A 45 2.26 -0.83 6.65
CA ILE A 45 2.90 -0.67 5.35
C ILE A 45 1.97 -1.21 4.28
N THR A 46 1.76 -0.43 3.22
CA THR A 46 1.05 -0.89 2.03
C THR A 46 2.08 -1.21 0.94
N VAL A 47 2.04 -2.42 0.44
CA VAL A 47 2.86 -2.86 -0.69
C VAL A 47 2.06 -2.66 -1.97
N VAL A 48 2.64 -1.95 -2.92
CA VAL A 48 1.99 -1.62 -4.19
C VAL A 48 2.77 -2.25 -5.32
N ASP A 49 2.09 -2.99 -6.17
CA ASP A 49 2.67 -3.58 -7.37
C ASP A 49 2.18 -2.81 -8.60
N PHE A 50 3.11 -2.46 -9.47
CA PHE A 50 2.82 -1.76 -10.72
C PHE A 50 3.08 -2.69 -11.91
N ASP A 51 2.31 -2.50 -12.94
CA ASP A 51 2.52 -3.22 -14.22
C ASP A 51 3.71 -2.66 -14.99
#